data_d94fde3caccdb998bf23df82349f3f1a
#
_entry.id   d94fde3caccdb998bf23df82349f3f1a
#
_cell.length_a   1.000
_cell.length_b   1.000
_cell.length_c   1.000
_cell.angle_alpha   90.00
_cell.angle_beta   90.00
_cell.angle_gamma   90.00
#
_symmetry.space_group_name_H-M   'P 1'
#
loop_
_entity.id
_entity.type
_entity.pdbx_description
1 polymer ?
#
loop_
_entity_poly.entity_id
_entity_poly.type
_entity_poly.pdbx_seq_one_letter_code
_entity_poly.pdbx_strand_id
1 'polypeptide(L)'
;SGLTSEQAKEYLLKTVEEDVKIDTAKMIKEMEAQAKEEVNKKAKDYVVTAIQKCAADHVAETTISVVQLPNDEMKGRIIGREGRNIRTLETMTGVDLIIDDTPEAVILSSFDPIRREVARIALEKLIVDGRIHPARIEEMVEKAQKEVETMIREEGEAAVLEVGIHGIHPELVRLLGKMKYRTSYGQNALKHSIEVAQLTGLLAAEIGEDVRMAKRAGLLHDIGKALDHDMEGSHIQLGVELCRKYKESPLVINAVEAHHGDVEPESL
;
A
#
# COMPACT_ATOMS: atom_id res chain seq x y z
N SER A 1 -15.08 56.18 50.33
CA SER A 1 -13.86 55.46 49.97
C SER A 1 -12.78 55.76 50.98
N GLY A 2 -12.48 54.80 51.87
CA GLY A 2 -11.56 54.96 53.01
C GLY A 2 -10.23 54.28 52.82
N LEU A 3 -9.67 54.29 51.56
CA LEU A 3 -8.35 53.76 51.27
C LEU A 3 -7.28 54.84 51.55
N THR A 4 -6.19 54.43 52.17
CA THR A 4 -4.99 55.27 52.27
C THR A 4 -4.33 55.37 50.90
N SER A 5 -3.46 56.38 50.66
CA SER A 5 -2.74 56.52 49.36
C SER A 5 -1.91 55.31 49.02
N GLU A 6 -1.31 54.62 49.96
CA GLU A 6 -0.55 53.38 49.77
C GLU A 6 -1.44 52.19 49.37
N GLN A 7 -2.59 52.03 50.07
CA GLN A 7 -3.57 50.98 49.72
C GLN A 7 -4.18 51.19 48.34
N ALA A 8 -4.44 52.44 47.93
CA ALA A 8 -4.93 52.75 46.59
C ALA A 8 -3.89 52.42 45.50
N LYS A 9 -2.61 52.72 45.79
CA LYS A 9 -1.50 52.38 44.89
C LYS A 9 -1.34 50.86 44.76
N GLU A 10 -1.38 50.12 45.82
CA GLU A 10 -1.26 48.64 45.81
C GLU A 10 -2.44 48.00 45.08
N TYR A 11 -3.65 48.46 45.29
CA TYR A 11 -4.83 48.02 44.59
C TYR A 11 -4.74 48.28 43.08
N LEU A 12 -4.27 49.44 42.66
CA LEU A 12 -4.09 49.83 41.29
C LEU A 12 -3.04 48.93 40.60
N LEU A 13 -1.89 48.71 41.24
CA LEU A 13 -0.84 47.85 40.73
C LEU A 13 -1.31 46.41 40.54
N LYS A 14 -2.06 45.88 41.50
CA LYS A 14 -2.62 44.53 41.42
C LYS A 14 -3.64 44.40 40.29
N THR A 15 -4.52 45.40 40.11
CA THR A 15 -5.49 45.41 39.01
C THR A 15 -4.79 45.45 37.62
N VAL A 16 -3.78 46.32 37.50
CA VAL A 16 -3.00 46.41 36.24
C VAL A 16 -2.24 45.12 35.98
N GLU A 17 -1.68 44.49 37.02
CA GLU A 17 -1.00 43.19 36.86
C GLU A 17 -1.97 42.08 36.39
N GLU A 18 -3.19 42.03 36.93
CA GLU A 18 -4.23 41.10 36.53
C GLU A 18 -4.67 41.33 35.05
N ASP A 19 -4.90 42.60 34.68
CA ASP A 19 -5.27 42.96 33.29
C ASP A 19 -4.17 42.60 32.31
N VAL A 20 -2.91 42.90 32.64
CA VAL A 20 -1.76 42.54 31.77
C VAL A 20 -1.63 41.03 31.64
N LYS A 21 -1.85 40.25 32.70
CA LYS A 21 -1.82 38.76 32.60
C LYS A 21 -2.92 38.25 31.69
N ILE A 22 -4.13 38.80 31.77
CA ILE A 22 -5.27 38.42 30.92
C ILE A 22 -4.96 38.74 29.43
N ASP A 23 -4.50 39.97 29.18
CA ASP A 23 -4.20 40.40 27.80
C ASP A 23 -3.02 39.61 27.19
N THR A 24 -1.98 39.33 27.99
CA THR A 24 -0.87 38.49 27.59
C THR A 24 -1.35 37.07 27.27
N ALA A 25 -2.21 36.48 28.08
CA ALA A 25 -2.76 35.14 27.83
C ALA A 25 -3.59 35.06 26.55
N LYS A 26 -4.39 36.11 26.25
CA LYS A 26 -5.15 36.23 25.01
C LYS A 26 -4.21 36.32 23.82
N MET A 27 -3.19 37.17 23.87
CA MET A 27 -2.22 37.35 22.82
C MET A 27 -1.45 36.06 22.52
N ILE A 28 -1.03 35.33 23.55
CA ILE A 28 -0.37 34.02 23.40
C ILE A 28 -1.30 33.04 22.67
N LYS A 29 -2.57 32.95 23.11
CA LYS A 29 -3.56 32.07 22.50
C LYS A 29 -3.83 32.38 21.00
N GLU A 30 -3.90 33.68 20.68
CA GLU A 30 -4.06 34.14 19.31
C GLU A 30 -2.81 33.79 18.42
N MET A 31 -1.62 34.04 19.00
CA MET A 31 -0.36 33.68 18.32
C MET A 31 -0.23 32.17 18.10
N GLU A 32 -0.60 31.34 19.08
CA GLU A 32 -0.61 29.87 18.92
C GLU A 32 -1.58 29.41 17.86
N ALA A 33 -2.79 29.99 17.80
CA ALA A 33 -3.79 29.67 16.80
C ALA A 33 -3.29 30.04 15.38
N GLN A 34 -2.72 31.23 15.22
CA GLN A 34 -2.15 31.68 13.95
C GLN A 34 -0.97 30.81 13.52
N ALA A 35 -0.06 30.50 14.45
CA ALA A 35 1.08 29.63 14.16
C ALA A 35 0.62 28.23 13.71
N LYS A 36 -0.37 27.66 14.37
CA LYS A 36 -0.94 26.35 13.99
C LYS A 36 -1.58 26.36 12.60
N GLU A 37 -2.31 27.43 12.26
CA GLU A 37 -2.91 27.58 10.93
C GLU A 37 -1.85 27.74 9.85
N GLU A 38 -0.81 28.56 10.09
CA GLU A 38 0.29 28.76 9.14
C GLU A 38 1.09 27.48 8.92
N VAL A 39 1.38 26.71 9.98
CA VAL A 39 2.07 25.41 9.88
C VAL A 39 1.25 24.43 9.06
N ASN A 40 -0.06 24.33 9.30
CA ASN A 40 -0.94 23.44 8.55
C ASN A 40 -0.98 23.80 7.04
N LYS A 41 -1.03 25.11 6.74
CA LYS A 41 -1.00 25.59 5.36
C LYS A 41 0.32 25.24 4.68
N LYS A 42 1.45 25.54 5.32
CA LYS A 42 2.78 25.21 4.80
C LYS A 42 2.98 23.70 4.62
N ALA A 43 2.50 22.88 5.56
CA ALA A 43 2.57 21.43 5.43
C ALA A 43 1.79 20.92 4.22
N LYS A 44 0.58 21.43 3.97
CA LYS A 44 -0.19 21.10 2.77
C LYS A 44 0.53 21.51 1.48
N ASP A 45 1.10 22.71 1.45
CA ASP A 45 1.83 23.21 0.27
C ASP A 45 3.07 22.36 -0.03
N TYR A 46 3.80 21.92 1.00
CA TYR A 46 4.94 21.01 0.84
C TYR A 46 4.52 19.64 0.32
N VAL A 47 3.44 19.06 0.88
CA VAL A 47 2.91 17.77 0.43
C VAL A 47 2.44 17.86 -1.03
N VAL A 48 1.66 18.89 -1.39
CA VAL A 48 1.20 19.09 -2.77
C VAL A 48 2.37 19.26 -3.73
N THR A 49 3.37 20.05 -3.34
CA THR A 49 4.58 20.26 -4.16
C THR A 49 5.37 18.97 -4.34
N ALA A 50 5.52 18.17 -3.29
CA ALA A 50 6.17 16.86 -3.35
C ALA A 50 5.41 15.90 -4.28
N ILE A 51 4.08 15.81 -4.14
CA ILE A 51 3.23 15.00 -5.01
C ILE A 51 3.40 15.44 -6.48
N GLN A 52 3.32 16.74 -6.77
CA GLN A 52 3.47 17.25 -8.15
C GLN A 52 4.83 16.93 -8.77
N LYS A 53 5.90 16.95 -7.97
CA LYS A 53 7.26 16.66 -8.45
C LYS A 53 7.54 15.16 -8.62
N CYS A 54 6.98 14.33 -7.76
CA CYS A 54 7.32 12.89 -7.69
C CYS A 54 6.24 12.00 -8.34
N ALA A 55 5.02 12.52 -8.59
CA ALA A 55 3.91 11.70 -9.05
C ALA A 55 4.19 11.01 -10.38
N ALA A 56 4.76 11.72 -11.35
CA ALA A 56 5.04 11.15 -12.67
C ALA A 56 6.09 10.02 -12.59
N ASP A 57 7.16 10.23 -11.85
CA ASP A 57 8.22 9.23 -11.67
C ASP A 57 7.70 8.02 -10.87
N HIS A 58 6.94 8.28 -9.80
CA HIS A 58 6.36 7.22 -8.98
C HIS A 58 5.33 6.39 -9.77
N VAL A 59 4.46 7.02 -10.55
CA VAL A 59 3.49 6.33 -11.41
C VAL A 59 4.23 5.50 -12.47
N ALA A 60 5.24 6.06 -13.13
CA ALA A 60 6.03 5.31 -14.10
C ALA A 60 6.70 4.09 -13.46
N GLU A 61 7.33 4.24 -12.29
CA GLU A 61 7.98 3.13 -11.59
C GLU A 61 7.01 2.03 -11.16
N THR A 62 5.79 2.39 -10.75
CA THR A 62 4.81 1.43 -10.20
C THR A 62 3.87 0.82 -11.24
N THR A 63 3.68 1.47 -12.40
CA THR A 63 2.67 1.05 -13.40
C THR A 63 3.24 0.46 -14.67
N ILE A 64 4.55 0.49 -14.89
CA ILE A 64 5.18 -0.05 -16.09
C ILE A 64 6.11 -1.21 -15.77
N SER A 65 6.28 -2.08 -16.76
CA SER A 65 7.33 -3.11 -16.81
C SER A 65 7.96 -3.10 -18.19
N VAL A 66 9.26 -3.27 -18.25
CA VAL A 66 10.01 -3.31 -19.53
C VAL A 66 10.38 -4.74 -19.86
N VAL A 67 10.06 -5.18 -21.07
CA VAL A 67 10.47 -6.48 -21.61
C VAL A 67 11.54 -6.25 -22.66
N GLN A 68 12.71 -6.86 -22.45
CA GLN A 68 13.82 -6.78 -23.38
C GLN A 68 13.58 -7.72 -24.59
N LEU A 69 13.89 -7.22 -25.76
CA LEU A 69 13.79 -7.97 -27.01
C LEU A 69 15.18 -8.37 -27.51
N PRO A 70 15.33 -9.52 -28.17
CA PRO A 70 16.61 -9.94 -28.73
C PRO A 70 17.07 -9.06 -29.91
N ASN A 71 16.15 -8.37 -30.57
CA ASN A 71 16.38 -7.41 -31.66
C ASN A 71 15.11 -6.60 -31.95
N ASP A 72 15.25 -5.49 -32.67
CA ASP A 72 14.11 -4.62 -33.01
C ASP A 72 13.14 -5.25 -34.04
N GLU A 73 13.55 -6.24 -34.83
CA GLU A 73 12.64 -6.93 -35.72
C GLU A 73 11.50 -7.64 -35.02
N MET A 74 11.74 -8.00 -33.73
CA MET A 74 10.71 -8.60 -32.87
C MET A 74 9.52 -7.69 -32.64
N LYS A 75 9.72 -6.36 -32.62
CA LYS A 75 8.64 -5.37 -32.49
C LYS A 75 7.57 -5.56 -33.59
N GLY A 76 8.01 -5.67 -34.84
CA GLY A 76 7.09 -5.91 -35.95
C GLY A 76 6.29 -7.20 -35.82
N ARG A 77 6.92 -8.26 -35.28
CA ARG A 77 6.24 -9.54 -35.01
C ARG A 77 5.23 -9.47 -33.88
N ILE A 78 5.56 -8.73 -32.82
CA ILE A 78 4.67 -8.47 -31.67
C ILE A 78 3.46 -7.65 -32.16
N ILE A 79 3.65 -6.61 -32.95
CA ILE A 79 2.56 -5.84 -33.55
C ILE A 79 1.70 -6.73 -34.44
N GLY A 80 2.34 -7.47 -35.31
CA GLY A 80 1.69 -8.32 -36.30
C GLY A 80 1.00 -7.54 -37.43
N ARG A 81 0.46 -8.26 -38.42
CA ARG A 81 -0.23 -7.62 -39.53
C ARG A 81 -1.45 -6.84 -39.04
N GLU A 82 -1.51 -5.56 -39.37
CA GLU A 82 -2.58 -4.63 -38.98
C GLU A 82 -2.79 -4.53 -37.44
N GLY A 83 -1.75 -4.78 -36.67
CA GLY A 83 -1.83 -4.75 -35.20
C GLY A 83 -2.63 -5.90 -34.57
N ARG A 84 -2.81 -7.03 -35.28
CA ARG A 84 -3.64 -8.15 -34.80
C ARG A 84 -3.06 -8.78 -33.52
N ASN A 85 -1.75 -9.00 -33.49
CA ASN A 85 -1.11 -9.68 -32.36
C ASN A 85 -1.11 -8.82 -31.11
N ILE A 86 -0.72 -7.54 -31.23
CA ILE A 86 -0.73 -6.63 -30.10
C ILE A 86 -2.14 -6.46 -29.51
N ARG A 87 -3.16 -6.28 -30.35
CA ARG A 87 -4.55 -6.20 -29.86
C ARG A 87 -5.03 -7.45 -29.16
N THR A 88 -4.61 -8.64 -29.64
CA THR A 88 -4.95 -9.90 -28.95
C THR A 88 -4.32 -9.95 -27.56
N LEU A 89 -3.04 -9.60 -27.44
CA LEU A 89 -2.34 -9.59 -26.15
C LEU A 89 -2.95 -8.58 -25.18
N GLU A 90 -3.21 -7.35 -25.63
CA GLU A 90 -3.87 -6.30 -24.84
C GLU A 90 -5.28 -6.71 -24.39
N THR A 91 -6.08 -7.27 -25.28
CA THR A 91 -7.44 -7.73 -24.95
C THR A 91 -7.44 -8.85 -23.93
N MET A 92 -6.51 -9.82 -24.06
CA MET A 92 -6.43 -10.99 -23.19
C MET A 92 -5.90 -10.64 -21.78
N THR A 93 -4.98 -9.69 -21.70
CA THR A 93 -4.31 -9.33 -20.43
C THR A 93 -4.90 -8.11 -19.76
N GLY A 94 -5.54 -7.21 -20.52
CA GLY A 94 -5.95 -5.89 -20.03
C GLY A 94 -4.75 -4.97 -19.71
N VAL A 95 -3.63 -5.16 -20.44
CA VAL A 95 -2.38 -4.40 -20.28
C VAL A 95 -2.06 -3.72 -21.61
N ASP A 96 -1.74 -2.43 -21.57
CA ASP A 96 -1.34 -1.69 -22.75
C ASP A 96 0.12 -1.98 -23.10
N LEU A 97 0.39 -2.25 -24.38
CA LEU A 97 1.73 -2.43 -24.91
C LEU A 97 2.19 -1.19 -25.64
N ILE A 98 3.21 -0.54 -25.12
CA ILE A 98 3.81 0.65 -25.72
C ILE A 98 5.07 0.21 -26.47
N ILE A 99 5.04 0.36 -27.79
CA ILE A 99 6.14 0.04 -28.70
C ILE A 99 6.55 1.34 -29.37
N ASP A 100 7.63 1.92 -28.86
CA ASP A 100 8.18 3.19 -29.33
C ASP A 100 9.60 3.00 -29.91
N ASP A 101 10.35 4.10 -30.04
CA ASP A 101 11.71 4.10 -30.57
C ASP A 101 12.77 3.58 -29.58
N THR A 102 12.38 3.19 -28.36
CA THR A 102 13.31 2.59 -27.38
C THR A 102 13.91 1.32 -27.95
N PRO A 103 15.26 1.22 -28.11
CA PRO A 103 15.88 0.08 -28.71
C PRO A 103 15.59 -1.23 -27.96
N GLU A 104 15.27 -2.26 -28.70
CA GLU A 104 15.16 -3.64 -28.18
C GLU A 104 14.30 -3.79 -26.91
N ALA A 105 13.23 -2.99 -26.79
CA ALA A 105 12.34 -3.01 -25.64
C ALA A 105 10.87 -2.79 -26.01
N VAL A 106 9.99 -3.37 -25.19
CA VAL A 106 8.55 -3.13 -25.16
C VAL A 106 8.17 -2.76 -23.73
N ILE A 107 7.37 -1.73 -23.57
CA ILE A 107 6.86 -1.27 -22.27
C ILE A 107 5.45 -1.82 -22.10
N LEU A 108 5.20 -2.47 -20.98
CA LEU A 108 3.89 -2.92 -20.52
C LEU A 108 3.35 -1.92 -19.49
N SER A 109 2.16 -1.40 -19.70
CA SER A 109 1.54 -0.42 -18.82
C SER A 109 0.20 -0.92 -18.29
N SER A 110 0.06 -0.97 -16.98
CA SER A 110 -1.20 -1.29 -16.29
C SER A 110 -1.10 -0.89 -14.82
N PHE A 111 -2.21 -0.41 -14.26
CA PHE A 111 -2.34 -0.20 -12.82
C PHE A 111 -2.42 -1.51 -12.02
N ASP A 112 -2.86 -2.61 -12.65
CA ASP A 112 -2.90 -3.93 -12.03
C ASP A 112 -1.54 -4.63 -12.19
N PRO A 113 -0.75 -4.77 -11.12
CA PRO A 113 0.57 -5.37 -11.20
C PRO A 113 0.55 -6.87 -11.51
N ILE A 114 -0.55 -7.57 -11.18
CA ILE A 114 -0.69 -9.00 -11.45
C ILE A 114 -0.96 -9.21 -12.96
N ARG A 115 -1.85 -8.42 -13.56
CA ARG A 115 -2.08 -8.46 -15.01
C ARG A 115 -0.82 -8.11 -15.78
N ARG A 116 -0.06 -7.11 -15.30
CA ARG A 116 1.21 -6.71 -15.91
C ARG A 116 2.24 -7.84 -15.85
N GLU A 117 2.33 -8.57 -14.73
CA GLU A 117 3.20 -9.73 -14.59
C GLU A 117 2.78 -10.89 -15.52
N VAL A 118 1.48 -11.15 -15.65
CA VAL A 118 0.96 -12.11 -16.62
C VAL A 118 1.35 -11.74 -18.05
N ALA A 119 1.18 -10.47 -18.43
CA ALA A 119 1.55 -9.99 -19.76
C ALA A 119 3.06 -10.10 -20.00
N ARG A 120 3.89 -9.78 -18.99
CA ARG A 120 5.35 -9.90 -19.05
C ARG A 120 5.77 -11.34 -19.32
N ILE A 121 5.30 -12.29 -18.51
CA ILE A 121 5.64 -13.71 -18.64
C ILE A 121 5.14 -14.27 -19.99
N ALA A 122 3.92 -13.90 -20.40
CA ALA A 122 3.37 -14.33 -21.67
C ALA A 122 4.22 -13.83 -22.86
N LEU A 123 4.60 -12.55 -22.83
CA LEU A 123 5.42 -11.95 -23.88
C LEU A 123 6.83 -12.56 -23.94
N GLU A 124 7.48 -12.77 -22.81
CA GLU A 124 8.80 -13.44 -22.73
C GLU A 124 8.74 -14.86 -23.33
N LYS A 125 7.69 -15.62 -22.98
CA LYS A 125 7.49 -16.96 -23.55
C LYS A 125 7.27 -16.93 -25.07
N LEU A 126 6.52 -15.95 -25.58
CA LEU A 126 6.29 -15.74 -27.01
C LEU A 126 7.58 -15.38 -27.75
N ILE A 127 8.43 -14.55 -27.13
CA ILE A 127 9.74 -14.17 -27.68
C ILE A 127 10.64 -15.40 -27.81
N VAL A 128 10.74 -16.20 -26.75
CA VAL A 128 11.56 -17.43 -26.74
C VAL A 128 11.02 -18.46 -27.73
N ASP A 129 9.70 -18.68 -27.78
CA ASP A 129 9.06 -19.62 -28.71
C ASP A 129 9.18 -19.17 -30.17
N GLY A 130 9.25 -17.88 -30.41
CA GLY A 130 9.38 -17.29 -31.74
C GLY A 130 8.12 -17.34 -32.60
N ARG A 131 7.04 -17.97 -32.19
CA ARG A 131 5.75 -18.05 -32.92
C ARG A 131 4.74 -17.07 -32.32
N ILE A 132 4.62 -15.91 -32.94
CA ILE A 132 3.73 -14.86 -32.47
C ILE A 132 2.53 -14.71 -33.40
N HIS A 133 1.40 -15.31 -33.03
CA HIS A 133 0.10 -15.21 -33.69
C HIS A 133 -1.03 -15.38 -32.68
N PRO A 134 -2.27 -14.93 -32.95
CA PRO A 134 -3.35 -14.86 -31.98
C PRO A 134 -3.56 -16.13 -31.14
N ALA A 135 -3.73 -17.28 -31.79
CA ALA A 135 -3.95 -18.53 -31.04
C ALA A 135 -2.77 -18.92 -30.11
N ARG A 136 -1.53 -18.57 -30.49
CA ARG A 136 -0.37 -18.83 -29.64
C ARG A 136 -0.29 -17.82 -28.50
N ILE A 137 -0.72 -16.59 -28.73
CA ILE A 137 -0.82 -15.55 -27.68
C ILE A 137 -1.83 -16.00 -26.63
N GLU A 138 -3.02 -16.44 -27.02
CA GLU A 138 -4.05 -16.95 -26.11
C GLU A 138 -3.49 -18.09 -25.25
N GLU A 139 -2.85 -19.10 -25.87
CA GLU A 139 -2.22 -20.22 -25.15
C GLU A 139 -1.16 -19.73 -24.13
N MET A 140 -0.30 -18.78 -24.51
CA MET A 140 0.77 -18.30 -23.64
C MET A 140 0.22 -17.44 -22.49
N VAL A 141 -0.81 -16.65 -22.73
CA VAL A 141 -1.48 -15.87 -21.67
C VAL A 141 -2.14 -16.81 -20.66
N GLU A 142 -2.85 -17.86 -21.10
CA GLU A 142 -3.42 -18.84 -20.17
C GLU A 142 -2.36 -19.57 -19.35
N LYS A 143 -1.22 -19.92 -19.97
CA LYS A 143 -0.09 -20.51 -19.23
C LYS A 143 0.51 -19.54 -18.22
N ALA A 144 0.71 -18.29 -18.61
CA ALA A 144 1.23 -17.26 -17.73
C ALA A 144 0.29 -16.99 -16.53
N GLN A 145 -1.02 -16.96 -16.76
CA GLN A 145 -2.02 -16.81 -15.67
C GLN A 145 -1.89 -17.93 -14.63
N LYS A 146 -1.79 -19.18 -15.08
CA LYS A 146 -1.60 -20.34 -14.19
C LYS A 146 -0.28 -20.29 -13.43
N GLU A 147 0.78 -19.84 -14.09
CA GLU A 147 2.09 -19.69 -13.47
C GLU A 147 2.09 -18.60 -12.40
N VAL A 148 1.55 -17.42 -12.69
CA VAL A 148 1.42 -16.33 -11.73
C VAL A 148 0.54 -16.75 -10.54
N GLU A 149 -0.57 -17.46 -10.76
CA GLU A 149 -1.40 -17.97 -9.66
C GLU A 149 -0.65 -18.99 -8.79
N THR A 150 0.21 -19.82 -9.39
CA THR A 150 1.09 -20.72 -8.65
C THR A 150 2.11 -19.94 -7.82
N MET A 151 2.77 -18.94 -8.41
CA MET A 151 3.72 -18.06 -7.71
C MET A 151 3.06 -17.33 -6.54
N ILE A 152 1.84 -16.81 -6.73
CA ILE A 152 1.07 -16.16 -5.65
C ILE A 152 0.88 -17.12 -4.47
N ARG A 153 0.47 -18.36 -4.74
CA ARG A 153 0.27 -19.35 -3.67
C ARG A 153 1.58 -19.70 -2.97
N GLU A 154 2.64 -19.95 -3.72
CA GLU A 154 3.96 -20.28 -3.18
C GLU A 154 4.52 -19.15 -2.31
N GLU A 155 4.37 -17.89 -2.70
CA GLU A 155 4.78 -16.73 -1.90
C GLU A 155 3.99 -16.60 -0.59
N GLY A 156 2.68 -16.85 -0.64
CA GLY A 156 1.85 -16.87 0.57
C GLY A 156 2.23 -17.99 1.53
N GLU A 157 2.47 -19.19 1.01
CA GLU A 157 2.94 -20.35 1.80
C GLU A 157 4.34 -20.10 2.40
N ALA A 158 5.25 -19.50 1.62
CA ALA A 158 6.58 -19.12 2.10
C ALA A 158 6.51 -18.09 3.23
N ALA A 159 5.65 -17.06 3.12
CA ALA A 159 5.47 -16.06 4.16
C ALA A 159 4.94 -16.65 5.47
N VAL A 160 3.96 -17.55 5.40
CA VAL A 160 3.40 -18.25 6.56
C VAL A 160 4.45 -19.14 7.24
N LEU A 161 5.27 -19.83 6.43
CA LEU A 161 6.37 -20.67 6.92
C LEU A 161 7.46 -19.83 7.59
N GLU A 162 7.88 -18.71 6.98
CA GLU A 162 8.90 -17.79 7.49
C GLU A 162 8.52 -17.22 8.86
N VAL A 163 7.26 -16.80 9.02
CA VAL A 163 6.75 -16.28 10.29
C VAL A 163 6.55 -17.40 11.33
N GLY A 164 6.42 -18.65 10.89
CA GLY A 164 6.23 -19.83 11.76
C GLY A 164 4.80 -19.96 12.30
N ILE A 165 3.81 -19.58 11.50
CA ILE A 165 2.39 -19.67 11.84
C ILE A 165 1.76 -20.86 11.11
N HIS A 166 0.75 -21.48 11.71
CA HIS A 166 0.03 -22.61 11.13
C HIS A 166 -1.49 -22.41 11.18
N GLY A 167 -2.21 -23.09 10.29
CA GLY A 167 -3.66 -23.13 10.32
C GLY A 167 -4.34 -21.83 9.82
N ILE A 168 -3.67 -21.05 8.99
CA ILE A 168 -4.32 -19.96 8.23
C ILE A 168 -5.12 -20.58 7.09
N HIS A 169 -6.32 -20.06 6.83
CA HIS A 169 -7.15 -20.54 5.74
C HIS A 169 -6.43 -20.38 4.38
N PRO A 170 -6.48 -21.38 3.47
CA PRO A 170 -5.76 -21.33 2.20
C PRO A 170 -6.02 -20.06 1.36
N GLU A 171 -7.25 -19.54 1.38
CA GLU A 171 -7.56 -18.29 0.69
C GLU A 171 -6.88 -17.06 1.31
N LEU A 172 -6.72 -17.00 2.64
CA LEU A 172 -5.94 -15.92 3.27
C LEU A 172 -4.46 -16.06 2.92
N VAL A 173 -3.93 -17.29 2.86
CA VAL A 173 -2.54 -17.54 2.40
C VAL A 173 -2.36 -17.06 0.97
N ARG A 174 -3.31 -17.36 0.09
CA ARG A 174 -3.31 -16.88 -1.30
C ARG A 174 -3.35 -15.35 -1.38
N LEU A 175 -4.19 -14.70 -0.57
CA LEU A 175 -4.27 -13.24 -0.52
C LEU A 175 -2.98 -12.61 0.02
N LEU A 176 -2.32 -13.22 1.01
CA LEU A 176 -0.97 -12.82 1.44
C LEU A 176 0.00 -12.84 0.26
N GLY A 177 0.01 -13.91 -0.54
CA GLY A 177 0.84 -14.00 -1.72
C GLY A 177 0.57 -12.91 -2.76
N LYS A 178 -0.70 -12.50 -2.95
CA LYS A 178 -1.07 -11.35 -3.80
C LYS A 178 -0.40 -10.05 -3.34
N MET A 179 -0.20 -9.87 -2.04
CA MET A 179 0.45 -8.69 -1.47
C MET A 179 1.91 -8.53 -1.89
N LYS A 180 2.57 -9.55 -2.44
CA LYS A 180 3.89 -9.45 -3.08
C LYS A 180 3.87 -8.43 -4.23
N TYR A 181 2.77 -8.33 -4.94
CA TYR A 181 2.61 -7.45 -6.08
C TYR A 181 2.06 -6.07 -5.70
N ARG A 182 1.81 -5.84 -4.41
CA ARG A 182 1.28 -4.59 -3.87
C ARG A 182 2.38 -3.76 -3.22
N THR A 183 2.56 -2.53 -3.69
CA THR A 183 3.42 -1.53 -3.05
C THR A 183 2.54 -0.43 -2.46
N SER A 184 2.79 -0.07 -1.21
CA SER A 184 2.08 0.99 -0.50
C SER A 184 3.11 1.82 0.27
N TYR A 185 3.08 3.16 0.09
CA TYR A 185 4.04 4.08 0.71
C TYR A 185 5.52 3.71 0.49
N GLY A 186 5.85 3.20 -0.70
CA GLY A 186 7.21 2.80 -1.05
C GLY A 186 7.66 1.45 -0.46
N GLN A 187 6.79 0.73 0.24
CA GLN A 187 7.07 -0.58 0.82
C GLN A 187 6.26 -1.68 0.14
N ASN A 188 6.87 -2.86 -0.03
CA ASN A 188 6.15 -4.04 -0.47
C ASN A 188 5.25 -4.53 0.67
N ALA A 189 3.95 -4.68 0.40
CA ALA A 189 2.96 -4.98 1.43
C ALA A 189 3.19 -6.35 2.10
N LEU A 190 3.62 -7.38 1.37
CA LEU A 190 3.90 -8.69 1.95
C LEU A 190 5.12 -8.64 2.87
N LYS A 191 6.22 -8.01 2.44
CA LYS A 191 7.42 -7.86 3.28
C LYS A 191 7.11 -7.08 4.55
N HIS A 192 6.36 -5.99 4.44
CA HIS A 192 5.89 -5.23 5.59
C HIS A 192 5.10 -6.10 6.57
N SER A 193 4.14 -6.89 6.08
CA SER A 193 3.35 -7.78 6.95
C SER A 193 4.21 -8.84 7.65
N ILE A 194 5.24 -9.37 6.99
CA ILE A 194 6.20 -10.32 7.60
C ILE A 194 7.01 -9.61 8.70
N GLU A 195 7.54 -8.42 8.43
CA GLU A 195 8.29 -7.62 9.41
C GLU A 195 7.44 -7.27 10.63
N VAL A 196 6.21 -6.81 10.42
CA VAL A 196 5.27 -6.51 11.51
C VAL A 196 4.98 -7.76 12.34
N ALA A 197 4.74 -8.91 11.68
CA ALA A 197 4.51 -10.17 12.39
C ALA A 197 5.71 -10.58 13.27
N GLN A 198 6.93 -10.41 12.78
CA GLN A 198 8.13 -10.72 13.54
C GLN A 198 8.32 -9.78 14.72
N LEU A 199 8.13 -8.46 14.52
CA LEU A 199 8.26 -7.47 15.57
C LEU A 199 7.19 -7.62 16.66
N THR A 200 5.92 -7.83 16.28
CA THR A 200 4.85 -8.07 17.26
C THR A 200 5.09 -9.36 18.05
N GLY A 201 5.61 -10.40 17.40
CA GLY A 201 6.00 -11.62 18.08
C GLY A 201 7.13 -11.44 19.10
N LEU A 202 8.13 -10.61 18.80
CA LEU A 202 9.20 -10.25 19.73
C LEU A 202 8.66 -9.47 20.93
N LEU A 203 7.84 -8.45 20.67
CA LEU A 203 7.23 -7.66 21.74
C LEU A 203 6.33 -8.51 22.65
N ALA A 204 5.50 -9.38 22.08
CA ALA A 204 4.67 -10.30 22.85
C ALA A 204 5.50 -11.23 23.75
N ALA A 205 6.64 -11.73 23.25
CA ALA A 205 7.55 -12.54 24.05
C ALA A 205 8.13 -11.78 25.26
N GLU A 206 8.50 -10.51 25.08
CA GLU A 206 9.06 -9.67 26.15
C GLU A 206 8.05 -9.36 27.25
N ILE A 207 6.77 -9.18 26.91
CA ILE A 207 5.71 -8.88 27.88
C ILE A 207 4.97 -10.13 28.39
N GLY A 208 5.31 -11.34 27.88
CA GLY A 208 4.74 -12.60 28.31
C GLY A 208 3.40 -12.98 27.69
N GLU A 209 3.06 -12.39 26.54
CA GLU A 209 1.83 -12.64 25.79
C GLU A 209 1.97 -13.77 24.74
N ASP A 210 0.84 -14.18 24.12
CA ASP A 210 0.84 -15.25 23.11
C ASP A 210 1.53 -14.81 21.81
N VAL A 211 2.79 -15.20 21.66
CA VAL A 211 3.66 -14.92 20.51
C VAL A 211 3.04 -15.38 19.19
N ARG A 212 2.35 -16.52 19.17
CA ARG A 212 1.77 -17.04 17.93
C ARG A 212 0.57 -16.22 17.48
N MET A 213 -0.25 -15.79 18.43
CA MET A 213 -1.40 -14.96 18.17
C MET A 213 -0.98 -13.55 17.72
N ALA A 214 0.02 -12.96 18.39
CA ALA A 214 0.61 -11.68 18.03
C ALA A 214 1.19 -11.69 16.60
N LYS A 215 1.99 -12.71 16.26
CA LYS A 215 2.52 -12.91 14.90
C LYS A 215 1.41 -13.05 13.87
N ARG A 216 0.34 -13.80 14.19
CA ARG A 216 -0.80 -14.00 13.31
C ARG A 216 -1.54 -12.69 13.04
N ALA A 217 -1.79 -11.90 14.08
CA ALA A 217 -2.39 -10.59 13.97
C ALA A 217 -1.53 -9.64 13.12
N GLY A 218 -0.22 -9.58 13.40
CA GLY A 218 0.72 -8.78 12.63
C GLY A 218 0.82 -9.18 11.15
N LEU A 219 0.78 -10.50 10.82
CA LEU A 219 0.81 -10.96 9.45
C LEU A 219 -0.47 -10.59 8.67
N LEU A 220 -1.62 -10.57 9.33
CA LEU A 220 -2.92 -10.36 8.71
C LEU A 220 -3.43 -8.91 8.80
N HIS A 221 -2.75 -8.00 9.55
CA HIS A 221 -3.26 -6.66 9.80
C HIS A 221 -3.66 -5.88 8.53
N ASP A 222 -2.89 -6.06 7.49
CA ASP A 222 -3.03 -5.35 6.20
C ASP A 222 -3.62 -6.23 5.07
N ILE A 223 -4.19 -7.40 5.39
CA ILE A 223 -4.65 -8.38 4.38
C ILE A 223 -5.67 -7.80 3.39
N GLY A 224 -6.43 -6.79 3.78
CA GLY A 224 -7.37 -6.11 2.91
C GLY A 224 -6.73 -5.39 1.73
N LYS A 225 -5.44 -5.04 1.80
CA LYS A 225 -4.68 -4.45 0.69
C LYS A 225 -4.54 -5.39 -0.51
N ALA A 226 -4.80 -6.68 -0.33
CA ALA A 226 -4.86 -7.63 -1.43
C ALA A 226 -6.10 -7.46 -2.33
N LEU A 227 -7.14 -6.73 -1.89
CA LEU A 227 -8.41 -6.53 -2.57
C LEU A 227 -8.78 -5.06 -2.82
N ASP A 228 -8.11 -4.09 -2.23
CA ASP A 228 -8.49 -2.66 -2.26
C ASP A 228 -8.47 -2.02 -3.66
N HIS A 229 -7.86 -2.67 -4.65
CA HIS A 229 -7.94 -2.28 -6.06
C HIS A 229 -9.17 -2.86 -6.79
N ASP A 230 -9.65 -4.01 -6.32
CA ASP A 230 -10.71 -4.76 -6.99
C ASP A 230 -12.09 -4.51 -6.37
N MET A 231 -12.13 -3.95 -5.14
CA MET A 231 -13.36 -3.78 -4.34
C MET A 231 -13.44 -2.39 -3.71
N GLU A 232 -14.65 -1.86 -3.59
CA GLU A 232 -14.93 -0.64 -2.84
C GLU A 232 -14.80 -0.90 -1.34
N GLY A 233 -14.14 0.01 -0.63
CA GLY A 233 -13.95 -0.04 0.83
C GLY A 233 -12.52 0.24 1.25
N SER A 234 -12.33 0.55 2.54
CA SER A 234 -10.99 0.68 3.09
C SER A 234 -10.36 -0.71 3.26
N HIS A 235 -9.01 -0.79 3.20
CA HIS A 235 -8.31 -2.05 3.46
C HIS A 235 -8.62 -2.63 4.85
N ILE A 236 -8.97 -1.77 5.84
CA ILE A 236 -9.40 -2.20 7.17
C ILE A 236 -10.72 -2.96 7.07
N GLN A 237 -11.74 -2.36 6.44
CA GLN A 237 -13.06 -2.99 6.28
C GLN A 237 -12.97 -4.31 5.53
N LEU A 238 -12.27 -4.31 4.39
CA LEU A 238 -12.03 -5.52 3.60
C LEU A 238 -11.26 -6.59 4.38
N GLY A 239 -10.24 -6.18 5.16
CA GLY A 239 -9.47 -7.07 6.01
C GLY A 239 -10.32 -7.73 7.10
N VAL A 240 -11.14 -6.94 7.80
CA VAL A 240 -12.08 -7.43 8.82
C VAL A 240 -13.09 -8.42 8.21
N GLU A 241 -13.68 -8.10 7.06
CA GLU A 241 -14.61 -8.98 6.37
C GLU A 241 -13.96 -10.31 5.97
N LEU A 242 -12.74 -10.27 5.44
CA LEU A 242 -11.96 -11.46 5.12
C LEU A 242 -11.69 -12.32 6.36
N CYS A 243 -11.19 -11.72 7.44
CA CYS A 243 -10.90 -12.42 8.68
C CYS A 243 -12.15 -13.05 9.30
N ARG A 244 -13.29 -12.36 9.26
CA ARG A 244 -14.59 -12.92 9.69
C ARG A 244 -15.05 -14.06 8.80
N LYS A 245 -14.98 -13.91 7.48
CA LYS A 245 -15.37 -14.91 6.49
C LYS A 245 -14.59 -16.22 6.66
N TYR A 246 -13.30 -16.12 6.93
CA TYR A 246 -12.41 -17.26 7.08
C TYR A 246 -12.18 -17.68 8.53
N LYS A 247 -13.01 -17.17 9.45
CA LYS A 247 -13.11 -17.59 10.86
C LYS A 247 -11.81 -17.41 11.64
N GLU A 248 -11.15 -16.30 11.43
CA GLU A 248 -10.05 -15.86 12.31
C GLU A 248 -10.58 -15.57 13.70
N SER A 249 -9.68 -15.61 14.70
CA SER A 249 -10.08 -15.33 16.08
C SER A 249 -10.56 -13.89 16.27
N PRO A 250 -11.46 -13.61 17.22
CA PRO A 250 -11.88 -12.23 17.52
C PRO A 250 -10.72 -11.28 17.79
N LEU A 251 -9.68 -11.76 18.46
CA LEU A 251 -8.47 -10.99 18.76
C LEU A 251 -7.75 -10.55 17.48
N VAL A 252 -7.56 -11.46 16.52
CA VAL A 252 -6.97 -11.11 15.21
C VAL A 252 -7.85 -10.12 14.45
N ILE A 253 -9.18 -10.33 14.47
CA ILE A 253 -10.13 -9.43 13.82
C ILE A 253 -10.04 -8.02 14.43
N ASN A 254 -10.03 -7.91 15.77
CA ASN A 254 -9.89 -6.62 16.44
C ASN A 254 -8.52 -5.96 16.13
N ALA A 255 -7.43 -6.72 16.10
CA ALA A 255 -6.13 -6.19 15.70
C ALA A 255 -6.14 -5.61 14.28
N VAL A 256 -6.79 -6.30 13.31
CA VAL A 256 -6.98 -5.78 11.95
C VAL A 256 -7.85 -4.51 11.94
N GLU A 257 -8.87 -4.43 12.79
CA GLU A 257 -9.77 -3.28 12.85
C GLU A 257 -9.14 -2.06 13.53
N ALA A 258 -8.31 -2.28 14.56
CA ALA A 258 -7.77 -1.25 15.44
C ALA A 258 -6.39 -0.70 15.05
N HIS A 259 -5.68 -1.32 14.09
CA HIS A 259 -4.27 -1.00 13.84
C HIS A 259 -3.99 0.46 13.36
N HIS A 260 -5.02 1.18 12.90
CA HIS A 260 -4.92 2.61 12.60
C HIS A 260 -5.47 3.53 13.71
N GLY A 261 -5.98 2.95 14.80
CA GLY A 261 -6.50 3.73 15.95
C GLY A 261 -7.93 4.25 15.76
N ASP A 262 -8.65 3.79 14.74
CA ASP A 262 -10.06 4.16 14.50
C ASP A 262 -11.01 3.46 15.47
N VAL A 263 -10.59 2.34 16.04
CA VAL A 263 -11.30 1.52 17.02
C VAL A 263 -10.37 1.23 18.20
N GLU A 264 -10.93 1.19 19.41
CA GLU A 264 -10.16 0.84 20.62
C GLU A 264 -9.70 -0.62 20.55
N PRO A 265 -8.41 -0.91 20.84
CA PRO A 265 -7.95 -2.27 20.94
C PRO A 265 -8.54 -2.97 22.17
N GLU A 266 -9.01 -4.21 22.00
CA GLU A 266 -9.60 -5.04 23.08
C GLU A 266 -8.53 -5.81 23.88
N SER A 267 -7.28 -5.81 23.42
CA SER A 267 -6.14 -6.49 24.06
C SER A 267 -4.85 -5.71 23.83
N LEU A 268 -3.82 -6.04 24.58
CA LEU A 268 -2.45 -5.56 24.38
C LEU A 268 -1.89 -6.09 23.07
#